data_f5b710c6e2765dc0d31573ea924ddec6
#
_entry.id   f5b710c6e2765dc0d31573ea924ddec6
#
_cell.length_a   1.000
_cell.length_b   1.000
_cell.length_c   1.000
_cell.angle_alpha   90.00
_cell.angle_beta   90.00
_cell.angle_gamma   90.00
#
_symmetry.space_group_name_H-M   'P 1'
#
loop_
_entity.id
_entity.type
_entity.pdbx_description
1 polymer ?
#
loop_
_entity_poly.entity_id
_entity_poly.type
_entity_poly.pdbx_seq_one_letter_code
_entity_poly.pdbx_strand_id
1 'polypeptide(L)'
;YRGVSDKDTVINPTNHSYFNLDGDGDILGHKLYVNADRFTAIGEDMIPTGELVEVESTPMDLRVAKTVGEGVDSDYHYIKIVGGYDHNFVLNNTLGEIEKVAEFSSEKSGITMEVMTDLPGMQVYTANFLENKKGKRGAIYGRRSGCCFETQYFPNACNEKNFVSSILRAGEEYK
;
A
#
# COMPACT_ATOMS: atom_id res chain seq x y z
N TYR A 1 5.89 11.14 -11.84
CA TYR A 1 6.93 12.05 -11.32
C TYR A 1 8.14 12.01 -12.27
N ARG A 2 8.87 13.12 -12.36
CA ARG A 2 10.17 13.18 -13.08
C ARG A 2 11.16 13.93 -12.21
N GLY A 3 12.38 13.43 -12.11
CA GLY A 3 13.41 14.05 -11.30
C GLY A 3 14.81 13.69 -11.78
N VAL A 4 15.74 14.62 -11.59
CA VAL A 4 17.18 14.40 -11.83
C VAL A 4 17.95 14.90 -10.61
N SER A 5 19.12 14.32 -10.36
CA SER A 5 20.03 14.76 -9.30
C SER A 5 21.45 14.91 -9.83
N ASP A 6 22.20 15.85 -9.30
CA ASP A 6 23.62 16.04 -9.56
C ASP A 6 24.52 15.10 -8.75
N LYS A 7 23.92 14.33 -7.85
CA LYS A 7 24.60 13.33 -6.99
C LYS A 7 23.74 12.09 -6.87
N ASP A 8 24.36 10.96 -6.54
CA ASP A 8 23.64 9.74 -6.15
C ASP A 8 22.71 10.07 -4.98
N THR A 9 21.44 9.71 -5.09
CA THR A 9 20.43 10.00 -4.07
C THR A 9 19.40 8.88 -3.96
N VAL A 10 18.75 8.77 -2.81
CA VAL A 10 17.57 7.93 -2.64
C VAL A 10 16.36 8.70 -3.12
N ILE A 11 15.52 8.07 -3.98
CA ILE A 11 14.27 8.65 -4.45
C ILE A 11 13.17 7.59 -4.41
N ASN A 12 12.07 7.90 -3.73
CA ASN A 12 10.92 7.00 -3.63
C ASN A 12 9.62 7.82 -3.43
N PRO A 13 9.22 8.63 -4.40
CA PRO A 13 7.97 9.39 -4.29
C PRO A 13 6.77 8.48 -4.49
N THR A 14 5.71 8.74 -3.73
CA THR A 14 4.44 8.05 -3.87
C THR A 14 3.26 9.02 -3.78
N ASN A 15 2.03 8.53 -3.99
CA ASN A 15 0.80 9.26 -3.72
C ASN A 15 0.17 8.71 -2.44
N HIS A 16 -0.12 9.59 -1.47
CA HIS A 16 -0.70 9.21 -0.19
C HIS A 16 -2.15 9.71 -0.04
N SER A 17 -2.94 9.61 -1.11
CA SER A 17 -4.37 9.94 -1.06
C SER A 17 -5.16 8.86 -0.33
N TYR A 18 -6.12 9.30 0.51
CA TYR A 18 -7.06 8.41 1.18
C TYR A 18 -8.32 8.28 0.33
N PHE A 19 -8.62 7.06 -0.10
CA PHE A 19 -9.79 6.75 -0.92
C PHE A 19 -10.90 6.11 -0.06
N ASN A 20 -12.10 6.67 -0.16
CA ASN A 20 -13.35 6.07 0.30
C ASN A 20 -14.35 6.26 -0.83
N LEU A 21 -14.71 5.17 -1.49
CA LEU A 21 -15.53 5.21 -2.70
C LEU A 21 -17.01 5.47 -2.41
N ASP A 22 -17.42 5.37 -1.15
CA ASP A 22 -18.76 5.76 -0.69
C ASP A 22 -18.90 7.24 -0.36
N GLY A 23 -17.75 7.92 -0.19
CA GLY A 23 -17.69 9.33 0.13
C GLY A 23 -17.91 9.68 1.62
N ASP A 24 -18.36 8.72 2.43
CA ASP A 24 -18.57 8.84 3.88
C ASP A 24 -18.39 7.49 4.59
N GLY A 25 -18.42 7.51 5.93
CA GLY A 25 -18.32 6.30 6.76
C GLY A 25 -16.96 5.63 6.70
N ASP A 26 -16.94 4.33 6.90
CA ASP A 26 -15.75 3.49 6.84
C ASP A 26 -15.64 2.72 5.52
N ILE A 27 -14.49 2.05 5.33
CA ILE A 27 -14.19 1.26 4.13
C ILE A 27 -14.30 -0.26 4.37
N LEU A 28 -14.85 -0.70 5.49
CA LEU A 28 -14.86 -2.13 5.84
C LEU A 28 -15.63 -2.99 4.84
N GLY A 29 -16.68 -2.43 4.23
CA GLY A 29 -17.46 -3.09 3.18
C GLY A 29 -16.86 -3.01 1.77
N HIS A 30 -15.80 -2.23 1.55
CA HIS A 30 -15.15 -2.15 0.24
C HIS A 30 -14.39 -3.45 -0.04
N LYS A 31 -14.40 -3.89 -1.30
CA LYS A 31 -13.62 -5.04 -1.76
C LYS A 31 -12.23 -4.59 -2.20
N LEU A 32 -11.22 -5.32 -1.79
CA LEU A 32 -9.82 -5.09 -2.08
C LEU A 32 -9.20 -6.32 -2.73
N TYR A 33 -8.57 -6.12 -3.88
CA TYR A 33 -7.72 -7.06 -4.59
C TYR A 33 -6.32 -6.50 -4.72
N VAL A 34 -5.29 -7.32 -4.51
CA VAL A 34 -3.89 -6.97 -4.73
C VAL A 34 -3.17 -8.15 -5.41
N ASN A 35 -2.54 -7.89 -6.55
CA ASN A 35 -1.75 -8.87 -7.29
C ASN A 35 -0.35 -9.00 -6.68
N ALA A 36 -0.24 -9.71 -5.56
CA ALA A 36 1.02 -9.92 -4.85
C ALA A 36 1.01 -11.27 -4.14
N ASP A 37 2.07 -12.05 -4.31
CA ASP A 37 2.25 -13.32 -3.59
C ASP A 37 2.94 -13.12 -2.25
N ARG A 38 3.59 -11.99 -2.04
CA ARG A 38 4.36 -11.69 -0.82
C ARG A 38 4.17 -10.25 -0.37
N PHE A 39 4.54 -10.01 0.89
CA PHE A 39 4.69 -8.67 1.45
C PHE A 39 6.02 -8.58 2.22
N THR A 40 6.51 -7.37 2.48
CA THR A 40 7.71 -7.16 3.29
C THR A 40 7.37 -7.31 4.78
N ALA A 41 8.07 -8.22 5.48
CA ALA A 41 7.96 -8.33 6.93
C ALA A 41 8.43 -7.03 7.60
N ILE A 42 7.76 -6.66 8.69
CA ILE A 42 8.10 -5.50 9.52
C ILE A 42 8.43 -5.93 10.94
N GLY A 43 9.38 -5.23 11.58
CA GLY A 43 9.64 -5.36 13.01
C GLY A 43 8.60 -4.64 13.86
N GLU A 44 8.76 -4.73 15.19
CA GLU A 44 7.91 -4.01 16.17
C GLU A 44 8.04 -2.46 16.02
N ASP A 45 9.10 -1.98 15.39
CA ASP A 45 9.33 -0.59 15.02
C ASP A 45 8.67 -0.18 13.69
N MET A 46 7.91 -1.10 13.07
CA MET A 46 7.23 -0.94 11.78
C MET A 46 8.19 -0.73 10.59
N ILE A 47 9.46 -1.05 10.73
CA ILE A 47 10.46 -0.97 9.66
C ILE A 47 10.59 -2.34 8.97
N PRO A 48 10.65 -2.40 7.62
CA PRO A 48 10.92 -3.65 6.91
C PRO A 48 12.28 -4.26 7.29
N THR A 49 12.26 -5.57 7.55
CA THR A 49 13.41 -6.35 8.05
C THR A 49 14.27 -6.97 6.94
N GLY A 50 13.86 -6.81 5.67
CA GLY A 50 14.46 -7.51 4.53
C GLY A 50 13.80 -8.86 4.21
N GLU A 51 13.00 -9.43 5.11
CA GLU A 51 12.27 -10.66 4.86
C GLU A 51 11.05 -10.42 3.97
N LEU A 52 10.78 -11.36 3.05
CA LEU A 52 9.57 -11.41 2.22
C LEU A 52 8.71 -12.59 2.66
N VAL A 53 7.49 -12.30 3.10
CA VAL A 53 6.56 -13.30 3.65
C VAL A 53 5.48 -13.61 2.64
N GLU A 54 5.20 -14.91 2.42
CA GLU A 54 4.12 -15.36 1.54
C GLU A 54 2.74 -14.95 2.11
N VAL A 55 1.85 -14.49 1.23
CA VAL A 55 0.48 -14.12 1.64
C VAL A 55 -0.43 -15.32 1.81
N GLU A 56 -0.11 -16.44 1.16
CA GLU A 56 -0.94 -17.64 1.10
C GLU A 56 -1.36 -18.12 2.50
N SER A 57 -2.64 -18.44 2.65
CA SER A 57 -3.25 -18.89 3.92
C SER A 57 -3.15 -17.89 5.08
N THR A 58 -2.94 -16.61 4.77
CA THR A 58 -2.93 -15.52 5.77
C THR A 58 -4.02 -14.48 5.45
N PRO A 59 -4.35 -13.58 6.39
CA PRO A 59 -5.24 -12.45 6.11
C PRO A 59 -4.68 -11.47 5.07
N MET A 60 -3.37 -11.55 4.78
CA MET A 60 -2.70 -10.75 3.74
C MET A 60 -2.96 -11.28 2.32
N ASP A 61 -3.58 -12.44 2.15
CA ASP A 61 -3.89 -12.97 0.82
C ASP A 61 -5.09 -12.22 0.19
N LEU A 62 -4.76 -11.22 -0.60
CA LEU A 62 -5.70 -10.37 -1.33
C LEU A 62 -5.72 -10.68 -2.84
N ARG A 63 -5.16 -11.81 -3.27
CA ARG A 63 -5.16 -12.27 -4.68
C ARG A 63 -6.55 -12.66 -5.18
N VAL A 64 -7.47 -12.91 -4.27
CA VAL A 64 -8.92 -12.96 -4.54
C VAL A 64 -9.55 -11.82 -3.76
N ALA A 65 -10.36 -11.00 -4.43
CA ALA A 65 -10.97 -9.83 -3.80
C ALA A 65 -11.81 -10.22 -2.57
N LYS A 66 -11.52 -9.56 -1.45
CA LYS A 66 -12.21 -9.72 -0.16
C LYS A 66 -12.67 -8.37 0.36
N THR A 67 -13.66 -8.35 1.24
CA THR A 67 -13.95 -7.10 1.95
C THR A 67 -12.81 -6.76 2.92
N VAL A 68 -12.51 -5.47 3.06
CA VAL A 68 -11.47 -5.00 3.98
C VAL A 68 -11.72 -5.53 5.39
N GLY A 69 -13.00 -5.55 5.81
CA GLY A 69 -13.41 -6.02 7.14
C GLY A 69 -13.08 -7.48 7.44
N GLU A 70 -12.94 -8.35 6.43
CA GLU A 70 -12.64 -9.76 6.64
C GLU A 70 -11.24 -10.03 7.23
N GLY A 71 -10.27 -9.15 6.97
CA GLY A 71 -8.88 -9.40 7.39
C GLY A 71 -8.25 -8.31 8.25
N VAL A 72 -8.79 -7.09 8.20
CA VAL A 72 -8.13 -5.90 8.76
C VAL A 72 -7.98 -5.88 10.28
N ASP A 73 -8.80 -6.64 11.00
CA ASP A 73 -8.77 -6.74 12.47
C ASP A 73 -8.45 -8.18 12.95
N SER A 74 -7.80 -8.99 12.10
CA SER A 74 -7.41 -10.36 12.44
C SER A 74 -6.31 -10.42 13.52
N ASP A 75 -6.22 -11.60 14.18
CA ASP A 75 -5.16 -11.86 15.17
C ASP A 75 -3.78 -12.13 14.56
N TYR A 76 -3.63 -11.99 13.25
CA TYR A 76 -2.35 -12.21 12.58
C TYR A 76 -1.30 -11.20 13.06
N HIS A 77 -0.09 -11.71 13.37
CA HIS A 77 0.97 -10.94 14.01
C HIS A 77 1.23 -9.59 13.31
N TYR A 78 1.44 -9.59 12.01
CA TYR A 78 1.73 -8.36 11.26
C TYR A 78 0.55 -7.36 11.24
N ILE A 79 -0.68 -7.84 11.19
CA ILE A 79 -1.88 -6.99 11.31
C ILE A 79 -1.93 -6.32 12.69
N LYS A 80 -1.58 -7.05 13.76
CA LYS A 80 -1.58 -6.52 15.13
C LYS A 80 -0.55 -5.42 15.37
N ILE A 81 0.64 -5.54 14.81
CA ILE A 81 1.71 -4.53 14.98
C ILE A 81 1.20 -3.14 14.58
N VAL A 82 0.50 -3.04 13.46
CA VAL A 82 0.04 -1.75 12.89
C VAL A 82 -1.46 -1.51 13.04
N GLY A 83 -2.16 -2.43 13.69
CA GLY A 83 -3.60 -2.34 13.94
C GLY A 83 -4.47 -2.38 12.68
N GLY A 84 -4.04 -3.06 11.62
CA GLY A 84 -4.75 -3.20 10.34
C GLY A 84 -3.82 -3.47 9.17
N TYR A 85 -4.22 -3.15 7.93
CA TYR A 85 -3.27 -3.13 6.83
C TYR A 85 -2.43 -1.84 6.90
N ASP A 86 -1.13 -1.99 6.86
CA ASP A 86 -0.11 -0.96 6.67
C ASP A 86 1.18 -1.65 6.23
N HIS A 87 1.12 -2.28 5.05
CA HIS A 87 2.17 -3.17 4.58
C HIS A 87 2.50 -2.91 3.12
N ASN A 88 3.77 -3.05 2.79
CA ASN A 88 4.23 -3.04 1.41
C ASN A 88 4.05 -4.43 0.80
N PHE A 89 3.15 -4.54 -0.17
CA PHE A 89 2.96 -5.73 -0.99
C PHE A 89 4.01 -5.78 -2.09
N VAL A 90 4.61 -6.96 -2.30
CA VAL A 90 5.55 -7.26 -3.38
C VAL A 90 4.73 -7.62 -4.61
N LEU A 91 4.65 -6.70 -5.56
CA LEU A 91 3.76 -6.82 -6.71
C LEU A 91 4.27 -7.87 -7.71
N ASN A 92 3.33 -8.61 -8.29
CA ASN A 92 3.59 -9.61 -9.36
C ASN A 92 3.51 -8.94 -10.74
N ASN A 93 4.20 -7.82 -10.93
CA ASN A 93 4.25 -7.12 -12.20
C ASN A 93 5.67 -7.12 -12.79
N THR A 94 5.78 -6.77 -14.06
CA THR A 94 7.05 -6.57 -14.73
C THR A 94 7.59 -5.18 -14.42
N LEU A 95 8.75 -5.11 -13.78
CA LEU A 95 9.37 -3.84 -13.44
C LEU A 95 9.59 -2.98 -14.71
N GLY A 96 9.09 -1.75 -14.70
CA GLY A 96 9.17 -0.81 -15.81
C GLY A 96 8.01 -0.92 -16.82
N GLU A 97 7.05 -1.86 -16.63
CA GLU A 97 5.83 -1.98 -17.41
C GLU A 97 4.61 -1.62 -16.57
N ILE A 98 3.78 -0.71 -17.07
CA ILE A 98 2.56 -0.29 -16.35
C ILE A 98 1.51 -1.39 -16.46
N GLU A 99 1.26 -2.07 -15.34
CA GLU A 99 0.27 -3.14 -15.24
C GLU A 99 -0.74 -2.84 -14.12
N LYS A 100 -1.94 -3.45 -14.21
CA LYS A 100 -2.93 -3.41 -13.13
C LYS A 100 -2.46 -4.30 -11.99
N VAL A 101 -2.28 -3.70 -10.81
CA VAL A 101 -1.74 -4.38 -9.61
C VAL A 101 -2.75 -4.46 -8.48
N ALA A 102 -3.78 -3.61 -8.48
CA ALA A 102 -4.83 -3.67 -7.46
C ALA A 102 -6.17 -3.16 -8.00
N GLU A 103 -7.21 -3.56 -7.29
CA GLU A 103 -8.58 -3.06 -7.49
C GLU A 103 -9.23 -2.79 -6.13
N PHE A 104 -9.93 -1.69 -6.03
CA PHE A 104 -10.69 -1.30 -4.86
C PHE A 104 -12.09 -0.89 -5.30
N SER A 105 -13.13 -1.53 -4.75
CA SER A 105 -14.49 -1.32 -5.21
C SER A 105 -15.48 -1.25 -4.07
N SER A 106 -16.58 -0.52 -4.29
CA SER A 106 -17.72 -0.47 -3.38
C SER A 106 -19.00 -0.91 -4.09
N GLU A 107 -19.71 -1.86 -3.51
CA GLU A 107 -21.03 -2.26 -3.98
C GLU A 107 -22.09 -1.17 -3.71
N LYS A 108 -21.91 -0.39 -2.65
CA LYS A 108 -22.84 0.69 -2.25
C LYS A 108 -22.86 1.83 -3.26
N SER A 109 -21.70 2.31 -3.69
CA SER A 109 -21.60 3.39 -4.67
C SER A 109 -21.57 2.90 -6.13
N GLY A 110 -21.22 1.62 -6.34
CA GLY A 110 -20.96 1.05 -7.67
C GLY A 110 -19.63 1.53 -8.29
N ILE A 111 -18.77 2.23 -7.54
CA ILE A 111 -17.48 2.73 -8.02
C ILE A 111 -16.41 1.64 -7.88
N THR A 112 -15.62 1.49 -8.95
CA THR A 112 -14.41 0.67 -8.95
C THR A 112 -13.22 1.55 -9.30
N MET A 113 -12.13 1.44 -8.53
CA MET A 113 -10.84 2.08 -8.76
C MET A 113 -9.81 1.01 -9.07
N GLU A 114 -9.05 1.18 -10.15
CA GLU A 114 -7.91 0.35 -10.48
C GLU A 114 -6.60 1.10 -10.18
N VAL A 115 -5.62 0.38 -9.66
CA VAL A 115 -4.26 0.89 -9.46
C VAL A 115 -3.35 0.26 -10.47
N MET A 116 -2.63 1.11 -11.20
CA MET A 116 -1.67 0.69 -12.22
C MET A 116 -0.29 1.27 -11.91
N THR A 117 0.75 0.46 -12.04
CA THR A 117 2.12 0.89 -11.76
C THR A 117 3.14 0.04 -12.50
N ASP A 118 4.33 0.59 -12.68
CA ASP A 118 5.54 -0.08 -13.12
C ASP A 118 6.54 -0.30 -11.95
N LEU A 119 6.15 0.09 -10.73
CA LEU A 119 6.99 -0.02 -9.53
C LEU A 119 6.84 -1.40 -8.85
N PRO A 120 7.87 -1.86 -8.11
CA PRO A 120 7.91 -3.23 -7.57
C PRO A 120 7.00 -3.47 -6.37
N GLY A 121 6.50 -2.42 -5.73
CA GLY A 121 5.73 -2.52 -4.49
C GLY A 121 4.60 -1.53 -4.37
N MET A 122 3.71 -1.82 -3.44
CA MET A 122 2.62 -0.92 -3.08
C MET A 122 2.30 -1.06 -1.59
N GLN A 123 2.38 0.05 -0.86
CA GLN A 123 1.82 0.12 0.49
C GLN A 123 0.31 0.16 0.41
N VAL A 124 -0.35 -0.69 1.19
CA VAL A 124 -1.79 -0.62 1.44
C VAL A 124 -1.98 -0.21 2.88
N TYR A 125 -2.61 0.95 3.09
CA TYR A 125 -2.82 1.52 4.43
C TYR A 125 -4.30 1.82 4.67
N THR A 126 -4.87 1.25 5.71
CA THR A 126 -6.32 1.34 6.02
C THR A 126 -6.65 2.38 7.10
N ALA A 127 -5.94 3.50 7.12
CA ALA A 127 -6.17 4.63 8.04
C ALA A 127 -6.22 4.20 9.53
N ASN A 128 -5.30 3.31 9.95
CA ASN A 128 -5.29 2.70 11.28
C ASN A 128 -5.13 3.73 12.40
N PHE A 129 -4.35 4.80 12.14
CA PHE A 129 -3.98 5.85 13.09
C PHE A 129 -4.68 7.19 12.84
N LEU A 130 -5.65 7.20 11.92
CA LEU A 130 -6.40 8.43 11.63
C LEU A 130 -7.44 8.67 12.72
N GLU A 131 -7.37 9.81 13.39
CA GLU A 131 -8.25 10.15 14.50
C GLU A 131 -8.85 11.55 14.33
N ASN A 132 -10.19 11.63 14.38
CA ASN A 132 -10.97 12.85 14.48
C ASN A 132 -10.52 14.03 13.60
N LYS A 133 -10.09 13.73 12.35
CA LYS A 133 -9.70 14.78 11.39
C LYS A 133 -10.95 15.41 10.77
N LYS A 134 -11.06 16.72 10.90
CA LYS A 134 -12.10 17.48 10.18
C LYS A 134 -11.84 17.42 8.69
N GLY A 135 -12.81 16.93 7.96
CA GLY A 135 -12.75 16.72 6.52
C GLY A 135 -13.69 17.63 5.73
N LYS A 136 -13.94 17.25 4.50
CA LYS A 136 -14.83 17.96 3.58
C LYS A 136 -16.26 17.97 4.10
N ARG A 137 -16.98 19.08 3.91
CA ARG A 137 -18.41 19.22 4.22
C ARG A 137 -18.78 18.91 5.70
N GLY A 138 -17.84 19.11 6.63
CA GLY A 138 -18.05 18.85 8.04
C GLY A 138 -17.91 17.38 8.47
N ALA A 139 -17.50 16.49 7.58
CA ALA A 139 -17.21 15.10 7.93
C ALA A 139 -16.06 15.03 8.95
N ILE A 140 -16.11 14.01 9.80
CA ILE A 140 -15.02 13.67 10.72
C ILE A 140 -14.42 12.35 10.23
N TYR A 141 -13.15 12.39 9.84
CA TYR A 141 -12.41 11.20 9.41
C TYR A 141 -11.70 10.57 10.60
N GLY A 142 -11.89 9.29 10.77
CA GLY A 142 -11.28 8.47 11.81
C GLY A 142 -10.70 7.17 11.26
N ARG A 143 -10.42 6.25 12.17
CA ARG A 143 -9.94 4.91 11.83
C ARG A 143 -10.85 4.26 10.78
N ARG A 144 -10.27 3.65 9.75
CA ARG A 144 -10.99 2.98 8.64
C ARG A 144 -11.80 3.90 7.71
N SER A 145 -11.65 5.21 7.79
CA SER A 145 -12.42 6.10 6.92
C SER A 145 -11.83 6.26 5.51
N GLY A 146 -10.73 5.60 5.20
CA GLY A 146 -10.12 5.60 3.87
C GLY A 146 -9.01 4.56 3.75
N CYS A 147 -8.64 4.24 2.49
CA CYS A 147 -7.52 3.38 2.15
C CYS A 147 -6.53 4.12 1.26
N CYS A 148 -5.24 3.96 1.51
CA CYS A 148 -4.16 4.48 0.67
C CYS A 148 -3.55 3.35 -0.16
N PHE A 149 -3.14 3.68 -1.39
CA PHE A 149 -2.47 2.81 -2.35
C PHE A 149 -1.22 3.53 -2.82
N GLU A 150 -0.09 3.21 -2.21
CA GLU A 150 1.14 3.97 -2.35
C GLU A 150 2.13 3.13 -3.17
N THR A 151 2.07 3.27 -4.49
CA THR A 151 3.02 2.57 -5.37
C THR A 151 4.41 3.13 -5.18
N GLN A 152 5.42 2.25 -5.02
CA GLN A 152 6.73 2.65 -4.52
C GLN A 152 7.80 1.57 -4.75
N TYR A 153 9.07 1.93 -4.56
CA TYR A 153 10.10 0.99 -4.14
C TYR A 153 9.84 0.58 -2.69
N PHE A 154 10.35 -0.58 -2.27
CA PHE A 154 10.09 -1.06 -0.92
C PHE A 154 10.65 -0.09 0.13
N PRO A 155 9.93 0.21 1.21
CA PRO A 155 10.47 0.96 2.32
C PRO A 155 11.74 0.27 2.84
N ASN A 156 12.70 1.04 3.34
CA ASN A 156 14.02 0.57 3.79
C ASN A 156 14.93 -0.05 2.69
N ALA A 157 14.59 0.07 1.39
CA ALA A 157 15.36 -0.53 0.31
C ALA A 157 16.83 -0.07 0.22
N CYS A 158 17.16 1.09 0.76
CA CYS A 158 18.54 1.59 0.81
C CYS A 158 19.44 0.80 1.78
N ASN A 159 18.86 0.07 2.74
CA ASN A 159 19.56 -0.73 3.74
C ASN A 159 19.47 -2.24 3.47
N GLU A 160 18.51 -2.68 2.67
CA GLU A 160 18.21 -4.10 2.40
C GLU A 160 18.71 -4.49 1.00
N LYS A 161 19.80 -5.24 0.93
CA LYS A 161 20.47 -5.60 -0.33
C LYS A 161 19.64 -6.47 -1.28
N ASN A 162 18.66 -7.20 -0.74
CA ASN A 162 17.74 -8.06 -1.50
C ASN A 162 16.53 -7.31 -2.05
N PHE A 163 16.35 -6.04 -1.68
CA PHE A 163 15.30 -5.20 -2.23
C PHE A 163 15.77 -4.49 -3.51
N VAL A 164 14.82 -4.20 -4.40
CA VAL A 164 15.10 -3.37 -5.57
C VAL A 164 15.56 -1.99 -5.11
N SER A 165 16.72 -1.56 -5.60
CA SER A 165 17.35 -0.30 -5.16
C SER A 165 16.51 0.91 -5.56
N SER A 166 16.29 1.83 -4.61
CA SER A 166 15.69 3.13 -4.83
C SER A 166 16.73 4.24 -5.06
N ILE A 167 17.97 3.87 -5.35
CA ILE A 167 19.07 4.83 -5.60
C ILE A 167 19.02 5.30 -7.06
N LEU A 168 18.85 6.60 -7.26
CA LEU A 168 19.05 7.29 -8.53
C LEU A 168 20.51 7.72 -8.63
N ARG A 169 21.19 7.36 -9.72
CA ARG A 169 22.57 7.77 -9.96
C ARG A 169 22.62 9.20 -10.47
N ALA A 170 23.75 9.88 -10.19
CA ALA A 170 23.98 11.23 -10.67
C ALA A 170 23.79 11.33 -12.18
N GLY A 171 22.94 12.26 -12.62
CA GLY A 171 22.63 12.50 -14.03
C GLY A 171 21.59 11.57 -14.66
N GLU A 172 21.15 10.51 -13.95
CA GLU A 172 20.02 9.69 -14.39
C GLU A 172 18.67 10.41 -14.17
N GLU A 173 17.68 10.06 -14.96
CA GLU A 173 16.31 10.57 -14.80
C GLU A 173 15.43 9.52 -14.12
N TYR A 174 14.82 9.88 -13.00
CA TYR A 174 13.67 9.16 -12.42
C TYR A 174 12.42 9.49 -13.21
N LYS A 175 11.63 8.48 -13.55
CA LYS A 175 10.33 8.62 -14.25
C LYS A 175 9.22 7.92 -13.50
#